data_e88a412d9895a09a6f0236d914b4761a
#
_entry.id   e88a412d9895a09a6f0236d914b4761a
#
_cell.length_a   1.000
_cell.length_b   1.000
_cell.length_c   1.000
_cell.angle_alpha   90.00
_cell.angle_beta   90.00
_cell.angle_gamma   90.00
#
_symmetry.space_group_name_H-M   'P 1'
#
loop_
_entity.id
_entity.type
_entity.pdbx_description
1 polymer ?
#
loop_
_entity_poly.entity_id
_entity_poly.type
_entity_poly.pdbx_seq_one_letter_code
_entity_poly.pdbx_strand_id
1 'polypeptide(L)'
;MLRTFRIGGIHPPENKLSAGKKITALATPKQVIIPLSQHIGAPAQAVVKKGDLVKVGTLLAKAGGFVSANIHSSVSGKVNKIDNALDASGYKRPAIYIDVEGDEWEETIDRSETLVKECTLSSKEIVDKIAASGIVGLGGATFPTQVKLMPPPGNKAEIVIINAVECEPYLTSDHSLMLEKGEQILVGVTILMKAVNVNKAVIGIENNKPDAIAHLQKLAVNYKGIEIMPLKVQYPQGGEKQLIDAVIRRQVKSGALPISAGAVVQKVGTAYAVYEAVQKNKPLFERVVTITGKAVANPSNFLVRMGTPISCLIEAAGGLPENTGKIIGGGPMMGKALISAEVPVCKGSSGVLLLTTEESVRKPIRDCIRCAKCVGVCPMGLNPTLLMNATEFQNWELAEKNYITDCIECGSCSYTCPANRPLLDQIRLGKGKVMGIIRSRKS
;
A
#
# COMPACT_ATOMS: atom_id res chain seq x y z
N MET A 1 -11.07 21.04 -17.32
CA MET A 1 -10.05 21.19 -16.24
C MET A 1 -9.92 19.85 -15.53
N LEU A 2 -8.69 19.33 -15.32
CA LEU A 2 -8.45 18.08 -14.61
C LEU A 2 -8.93 18.19 -13.16
N ARG A 3 -9.53 17.09 -12.64
CA ARG A 3 -10.01 17.04 -11.26
C ARG A 3 -8.86 16.80 -10.28
N THR A 4 -9.01 17.33 -9.06
CA THR A 4 -8.15 17.09 -7.91
C THR A 4 -8.95 17.33 -6.64
N PHE A 5 -8.43 16.95 -5.49
CA PHE A 5 -8.99 17.30 -4.18
C PHE A 5 -8.86 18.81 -3.91
N ARG A 6 -9.74 19.34 -3.05
CA ARG A 6 -9.94 20.81 -2.93
C ARG A 6 -9.05 21.51 -1.92
N ILE A 7 -8.48 20.82 -0.95
CA ILE A 7 -7.77 21.43 0.20
C ILE A 7 -6.34 20.94 0.26
N GLY A 8 -5.38 21.87 0.33
CA GLY A 8 -3.96 21.58 0.53
C GLY A 8 -3.26 20.94 -0.66
N GLY A 9 -2.24 20.17 -0.36
CA GLY A 9 -1.41 19.48 -1.35
C GLY A 9 -0.13 20.22 -1.71
N ILE A 10 0.80 19.48 -2.29
CA ILE A 10 2.13 19.93 -2.71
C ILE A 10 2.50 19.30 -4.05
N HIS A 11 3.61 19.77 -4.66
CA HIS A 11 4.17 19.24 -5.90
C HIS A 11 5.65 18.87 -5.70
N PRO A 12 5.95 17.71 -5.07
CA PRO A 12 7.33 17.26 -4.98
C PRO A 12 7.85 16.80 -6.35
N PRO A 13 9.18 16.85 -6.60
CA PRO A 13 9.78 16.27 -7.80
C PRO A 13 9.43 14.80 -7.92
N GLU A 14 8.97 14.38 -9.09
CA GLU A 14 8.42 13.03 -9.29
C GLU A 14 9.47 11.93 -9.26
N ASN A 15 10.66 12.17 -9.82
CA ASN A 15 11.80 11.26 -9.86
C ASN A 15 11.45 9.81 -10.25
N LYS A 16 10.61 9.59 -11.26
CA LYS A 16 10.14 8.27 -11.71
C LYS A 16 11.21 7.51 -12.50
N LEU A 17 12.37 7.25 -11.88
CA LEU A 17 13.59 6.73 -12.52
C LEU A 17 13.43 5.33 -13.15
N SER A 18 12.47 4.54 -12.69
CA SER A 18 12.13 3.22 -13.23
C SER A 18 10.92 3.22 -14.17
N ALA A 19 10.41 4.41 -14.55
CA ALA A 19 9.30 4.51 -15.52
C ALA A 19 9.68 3.90 -16.87
N GLY A 20 8.72 3.22 -17.51
CA GLY A 20 8.92 2.58 -18.81
C GLY A 20 9.71 1.25 -18.77
N LYS A 21 10.23 0.86 -17.61
CA LYS A 21 10.87 -0.46 -17.46
C LYS A 21 9.82 -1.53 -17.22
N LYS A 22 10.00 -2.68 -17.89
CA LYS A 22 9.15 -3.87 -17.71
C LYS A 22 9.30 -4.44 -16.31
N ILE A 23 8.24 -5.09 -15.84
CA ILE A 23 8.28 -5.90 -14.62
C ILE A 23 9.11 -7.16 -14.92
N THR A 24 10.12 -7.41 -14.08
CA THR A 24 10.97 -8.61 -14.15
C THR A 24 10.81 -9.45 -12.91
N ALA A 25 10.74 -10.78 -13.06
CA ALA A 25 10.71 -11.66 -11.90
C ALA A 25 12.05 -11.62 -11.17
N LEU A 26 12.01 -11.41 -9.86
CA LEU A 26 13.20 -11.53 -9.02
C LEU A 26 13.50 -13.00 -8.74
N ALA A 27 14.77 -13.39 -8.81
CA ALA A 27 15.19 -14.73 -8.43
C ALA A 27 14.79 -15.03 -6.97
N THR A 28 14.25 -16.23 -6.74
CA THR A 28 13.86 -16.67 -5.39
C THR A 28 15.10 -16.88 -4.53
N PRO A 29 15.19 -16.33 -3.32
CA PRO A 29 16.34 -16.51 -2.42
C PRO A 29 16.35 -17.93 -1.84
N LYS A 30 17.48 -18.34 -1.24
CA LYS A 30 17.60 -19.65 -0.58
C LYS A 30 16.69 -19.82 0.64
N GLN A 31 16.29 -18.74 1.27
CA GLN A 31 15.36 -18.71 2.41
C GLN A 31 14.45 -17.49 2.32
N VAL A 32 13.18 -17.66 2.67
CA VAL A 32 12.24 -16.55 2.84
C VAL A 32 11.82 -16.44 4.29
N ILE A 33 11.48 -15.21 4.70
CA ILE A 33 11.02 -14.88 6.05
C ILE A 33 9.62 -14.29 5.93
N ILE A 34 8.60 -15.03 6.34
CA ILE A 34 7.19 -14.66 6.18
C ILE A 34 6.65 -14.13 7.52
N PRO A 35 6.52 -12.81 7.73
CA PRO A 35 5.96 -12.25 8.96
C PRO A 35 4.49 -12.62 9.12
N LEU A 36 4.05 -12.88 10.37
CA LEU A 36 2.66 -13.15 10.70
C LEU A 36 1.80 -11.87 10.80
N SER A 37 2.44 -10.69 10.85
CA SER A 37 1.79 -9.38 10.88
C SER A 37 2.09 -8.62 9.58
N GLN A 38 1.31 -8.90 8.52
CA GLN A 38 1.46 -8.26 7.20
C GLN A 38 0.28 -7.33 6.84
N HIS A 39 -0.57 -7.00 7.79
CA HIS A 39 -1.78 -6.21 7.62
C HIS A 39 -2.14 -5.51 8.93
N ILE A 40 -3.03 -4.51 8.86
CA ILE A 40 -3.61 -3.90 10.06
C ILE A 40 -4.62 -4.85 10.72
N GLY A 41 -4.75 -4.76 12.03
CA GLY A 41 -5.65 -5.59 12.83
C GLY A 41 -4.91 -6.71 13.57
N ALA A 42 -5.60 -7.80 13.87
CA ALA A 42 -5.03 -8.92 14.60
C ALA A 42 -4.01 -9.69 13.73
N PRO A 43 -2.81 -10.02 14.24
CA PRO A 43 -1.85 -10.86 13.53
C PRO A 43 -2.48 -12.20 13.12
N ALA A 44 -2.01 -12.77 12.02
CA ALA A 44 -2.40 -14.11 11.63
C ALA A 44 -1.76 -15.16 12.57
N GLN A 45 -2.42 -16.30 12.72
CA GLN A 45 -1.98 -17.40 13.57
C GLN A 45 -1.41 -18.53 12.72
N ALA A 46 -0.15 -18.90 12.96
CA ALA A 46 0.50 -19.98 12.22
C ALA A 46 -0.26 -21.30 12.34
N VAL A 47 -0.41 -22.00 11.21
CA VAL A 47 -1.03 -23.35 11.13
C VAL A 47 -0.02 -24.41 10.73
N VAL A 48 1.23 -24.02 10.48
CA VAL A 48 2.36 -24.90 10.19
C VAL A 48 3.34 -24.93 11.35
N LYS A 49 4.19 -25.93 11.39
CA LYS A 49 5.24 -26.13 12.39
C LYS A 49 6.60 -26.42 11.73
N LYS A 50 7.69 -26.32 12.51
CA LYS A 50 9.03 -26.72 12.06
C LYS A 50 9.03 -28.13 11.46
N GLY A 51 9.60 -28.26 10.29
CA GLY A 51 9.74 -29.53 9.54
C GLY A 51 8.66 -29.78 8.51
N ASP A 52 7.55 -29.02 8.52
CA ASP A 52 6.48 -29.17 7.53
C ASP A 52 7.00 -28.79 6.13
N LEU A 53 6.60 -29.58 5.13
CA LEU A 53 6.83 -29.27 3.72
C LEU A 53 5.67 -28.43 3.20
N VAL A 54 6.01 -27.40 2.44
CA VAL A 54 5.03 -26.46 1.87
C VAL A 54 5.29 -26.24 0.39
N LYS A 55 4.22 -26.00 -0.35
CA LYS A 55 4.23 -25.59 -1.76
C LYS A 55 3.95 -24.09 -1.88
N VAL A 56 4.23 -23.52 -3.05
CA VAL A 56 3.78 -22.17 -3.39
C VAL A 56 2.25 -22.12 -3.31
N GLY A 57 1.69 -21.26 -2.47
CA GLY A 57 0.26 -21.16 -2.23
C GLY A 57 -0.26 -21.90 -1.00
N THR A 58 0.53 -22.78 -0.35
CA THR A 58 0.13 -23.45 0.88
C THR A 58 -0.23 -22.44 1.98
N LEU A 59 -1.35 -22.64 2.69
CA LEU A 59 -1.76 -21.79 3.80
C LEU A 59 -0.79 -21.94 4.98
N LEU A 60 -0.08 -20.87 5.33
CA LEU A 60 0.87 -20.83 6.45
C LEU A 60 0.26 -20.31 7.74
N ALA A 61 -0.66 -19.35 7.64
CA ALA A 61 -1.32 -18.76 8.79
C ALA A 61 -2.74 -18.33 8.48
N LYS A 62 -3.66 -18.56 9.41
CA LYS A 62 -5.06 -18.15 9.35
C LYS A 62 -5.25 -16.76 9.98
N ALA A 63 -6.21 -16.02 9.47
CA ALA A 63 -6.66 -14.76 10.05
C ALA A 63 -6.98 -14.89 11.54
N GLY A 64 -6.42 -14.03 12.38
CA GLY A 64 -6.57 -14.05 13.84
C GLY A 64 -7.79 -13.27 14.36
N GLY A 65 -8.66 -12.74 13.47
CA GLY A 65 -9.84 -11.98 13.85
C GLY A 65 -10.59 -11.42 12.65
N PHE A 66 -11.63 -10.61 12.88
CA PHE A 66 -12.44 -10.02 11.82
C PHE A 66 -11.61 -9.11 10.90
N VAL A 67 -10.81 -8.22 11.50
CA VAL A 67 -9.81 -7.42 10.76
C VAL A 67 -8.49 -8.17 10.81
N SER A 68 -8.32 -9.09 9.89
CA SER A 68 -7.13 -9.93 9.71
C SER A 68 -7.15 -10.56 8.32
N ALA A 69 -6.06 -11.19 7.89
CA ALA A 69 -5.98 -11.85 6.60
C ALA A 69 -5.09 -13.10 6.66
N ASN A 70 -5.44 -14.11 5.88
CA ASN A 70 -4.65 -15.32 5.70
C ASN A 70 -3.27 -15.00 5.09
N ILE A 71 -2.30 -15.84 5.37
CA ILE A 71 -0.94 -15.75 4.83
C ILE A 71 -0.58 -17.09 4.18
N HIS A 72 -0.09 -17.04 2.95
CA HIS A 72 0.27 -18.20 2.15
C HIS A 72 1.76 -18.22 1.86
N SER A 73 2.28 -19.41 1.62
CA SER A 73 3.67 -19.59 1.22
C SER A 73 3.91 -19.00 -0.16
N SER A 74 4.96 -18.22 -0.28
CA SER A 74 5.44 -17.70 -1.55
C SER A 74 6.39 -18.63 -2.28
N VAL A 75 6.83 -19.71 -1.61
CA VAL A 75 7.84 -20.66 -2.10
C VAL A 75 7.43 -22.09 -1.77
N SER A 76 8.03 -23.06 -2.45
CA SER A 76 8.08 -24.45 -1.99
C SER A 76 9.33 -24.69 -1.16
N GLY A 77 9.25 -25.63 -0.22
CA GLY A 77 10.38 -25.98 0.62
C GLY A 77 9.97 -26.45 2.00
N LYS A 78 10.86 -26.31 2.98
CA LYS A 78 10.70 -26.81 4.33
C LYS A 78 10.65 -25.70 5.36
N VAL A 79 9.67 -25.70 6.25
CA VAL A 79 9.61 -24.79 7.39
C VAL A 79 10.78 -25.06 8.32
N ASN A 80 11.74 -24.14 8.35
CA ASN A 80 12.96 -24.24 9.18
C ASN A 80 12.64 -23.95 10.64
N LYS A 81 11.99 -22.81 10.91
CA LYS A 81 11.60 -22.39 12.26
C LYS A 81 10.48 -21.34 12.21
N ILE A 82 9.83 -21.17 13.36
CA ILE A 82 8.97 -20.01 13.64
C ILE A 82 9.67 -19.21 14.75
N ASP A 83 10.07 -17.99 14.44
CA ASP A 83 10.90 -17.15 15.32
C ASP A 83 10.64 -15.66 15.01
N ASN A 84 11.21 -14.76 15.80
CA ASN A 84 11.08 -13.34 15.56
C ASN A 84 11.99 -12.86 14.42
N ALA A 85 11.45 -12.02 13.54
CA ALA A 85 12.17 -11.29 12.49
C ALA A 85 11.95 -9.78 12.62
N LEU A 86 12.88 -8.99 12.09
CA LEU A 86 12.74 -7.54 12.01
C LEU A 86 11.63 -7.17 11.03
N ASP A 87 10.73 -6.28 11.47
CA ASP A 87 9.77 -5.63 10.58
C ASP A 87 10.29 -4.27 10.05
N ALA A 88 9.57 -3.67 9.12
CA ALA A 88 9.91 -2.35 8.56
C ALA A 88 9.87 -1.20 9.59
N SER A 89 9.41 -1.42 10.81
CA SER A 89 9.39 -0.45 11.90
C SER A 89 10.55 -0.66 12.89
N GLY A 90 11.43 -1.65 12.64
CA GLY A 90 12.57 -1.99 13.47
C GLY A 90 12.24 -2.85 14.70
N TYR A 91 10.99 -3.36 14.80
CA TYR A 91 10.60 -4.27 15.88
C TYR A 91 10.72 -5.73 15.45
N LYS A 92 11.05 -6.58 16.42
CA LYS A 92 11.02 -8.03 16.24
C LYS A 92 9.57 -8.53 16.34
N ARG A 93 9.11 -9.26 15.31
CA ARG A 93 7.75 -9.81 15.22
C ARG A 93 7.81 -11.27 14.80
N PRO A 94 6.85 -12.11 15.24
CA PRO A 94 6.79 -13.51 14.83
C PRO A 94 6.74 -13.67 13.31
N ALA A 95 7.57 -14.57 12.78
CA ALA A 95 7.67 -14.89 11.37
C ALA A 95 7.97 -16.38 11.17
N ILE A 96 7.63 -16.90 10.00
CA ILE A 96 7.92 -18.26 9.54
C ILE A 96 9.12 -18.20 8.61
N TYR A 97 10.15 -18.97 8.89
CA TYR A 97 11.35 -19.12 8.06
C TYR A 97 11.21 -20.39 7.22
N ILE A 98 11.33 -20.27 5.90
CA ILE A 98 11.21 -21.40 4.98
C ILE A 98 12.49 -21.49 4.15
N ASP A 99 13.18 -22.63 4.24
CA ASP A 99 14.27 -22.96 3.36
C ASP A 99 13.70 -23.41 2.01
N VAL A 100 14.12 -22.75 0.94
CA VAL A 100 13.51 -22.92 -0.38
C VAL A 100 14.06 -24.15 -1.06
N GLU A 101 13.14 -25.02 -1.51
CA GLU A 101 13.45 -26.24 -2.25
C GLU A 101 12.49 -26.37 -3.44
N GLY A 102 13.00 -26.31 -4.66
CA GLY A 102 12.20 -26.41 -5.88
C GLY A 102 11.31 -25.20 -6.18
N ASP A 103 10.28 -25.38 -7.01
CA ASP A 103 9.20 -24.41 -7.31
C ASP A 103 7.88 -25.16 -7.53
N GLU A 104 7.51 -26.01 -6.57
CA GLU A 104 6.26 -26.74 -6.59
C GLU A 104 5.10 -25.85 -6.14
N TRP A 105 4.00 -25.87 -6.89
CA TRP A 105 2.80 -25.08 -6.63
C TRP A 105 1.65 -25.95 -6.18
N GLU A 106 0.73 -25.38 -5.40
CA GLU A 106 -0.56 -26.03 -5.14
C GLU A 106 -1.28 -26.26 -6.47
N GLU A 107 -1.79 -27.48 -6.68
CA GLU A 107 -2.40 -27.90 -7.95
C GLU A 107 -3.65 -27.12 -8.32
N THR A 108 -4.29 -26.51 -7.32
CA THR A 108 -5.50 -25.70 -7.50
C THR A 108 -5.23 -24.33 -8.13
N ILE A 109 -3.96 -23.90 -8.23
CA ILE A 109 -3.58 -22.61 -8.78
C ILE A 109 -3.47 -22.70 -10.29
N ASP A 110 -4.26 -21.93 -11.02
CA ASP A 110 -4.16 -21.82 -12.47
C ASP A 110 -2.98 -20.89 -12.85
N ARG A 111 -1.91 -21.49 -13.38
CA ARG A 111 -0.69 -20.81 -13.84
C ARG A 111 -0.75 -20.38 -15.31
N SER A 112 -1.83 -20.70 -16.03
CA SER A 112 -1.95 -20.34 -17.43
C SER A 112 -2.02 -18.82 -17.63
N GLU A 113 -1.53 -18.33 -18.76
CA GLU A 113 -1.64 -16.92 -19.13
C GLU A 113 -3.03 -16.56 -19.71
N THR A 114 -3.92 -17.54 -19.86
CA THR A 114 -5.26 -17.36 -20.43
C THR A 114 -6.06 -16.38 -19.58
N LEU A 115 -6.56 -15.30 -20.20
CA LEU A 115 -7.41 -14.33 -19.54
C LEU A 115 -8.82 -14.90 -19.33
N VAL A 116 -9.24 -15.04 -18.09
CA VAL A 116 -10.60 -15.45 -17.71
C VAL A 116 -11.43 -14.20 -17.39
N LYS A 117 -12.32 -13.79 -18.32
CA LYS A 117 -13.08 -12.53 -18.20
C LYS A 117 -14.34 -12.68 -17.33
N GLU A 118 -15.05 -13.79 -17.47
CA GLU A 118 -16.32 -14.00 -16.82
C GLU A 118 -16.16 -14.52 -15.38
N CYS A 119 -16.84 -13.89 -14.44
CA CYS A 119 -16.91 -14.36 -13.06
C CYS A 119 -18.34 -14.83 -12.76
N THR A 120 -18.52 -16.14 -12.58
CA THR A 120 -19.82 -16.78 -12.30
C THR A 120 -20.18 -16.73 -10.81
N LEU A 121 -19.21 -16.49 -9.92
CA LEU A 121 -19.41 -16.50 -8.46
C LEU A 121 -20.40 -15.41 -8.01
N SER A 122 -21.19 -15.71 -7.00
CA SER A 122 -22.02 -14.73 -6.28
C SER A 122 -21.16 -13.72 -5.50
N SER A 123 -21.76 -12.61 -5.08
CA SER A 123 -21.12 -11.59 -4.24
C SER A 123 -20.47 -12.20 -2.98
N LYS A 124 -21.20 -13.08 -2.29
CA LYS A 124 -20.70 -13.77 -1.08
C LYS A 124 -19.48 -14.66 -1.40
N GLU A 125 -19.58 -15.51 -2.41
CA GLU A 125 -18.48 -16.39 -2.83
C GLU A 125 -17.22 -15.61 -3.22
N ILE A 126 -17.38 -14.45 -3.88
CA ILE A 126 -16.26 -13.56 -4.20
C ILE A 126 -15.58 -13.07 -2.91
N VAL A 127 -16.35 -12.58 -1.94
CA VAL A 127 -15.82 -12.09 -0.66
C VAL A 127 -15.13 -13.22 0.10
N ASP A 128 -15.72 -14.40 0.15
CA ASP A 128 -15.15 -15.57 0.82
C ASP A 128 -13.83 -16.00 0.14
N LYS A 129 -13.77 -15.99 -1.18
CA LYS A 129 -12.56 -16.33 -1.93
C LYS A 129 -11.43 -15.30 -1.76
N ILE A 130 -11.77 -14.00 -1.73
CA ILE A 130 -10.84 -12.90 -1.41
C ILE A 130 -10.26 -13.07 0.00
N ALA A 131 -11.11 -13.42 0.97
CA ALA A 131 -10.70 -13.67 2.35
C ALA A 131 -9.78 -14.90 2.44
N ALA A 132 -10.18 -16.03 1.82
CA ALA A 132 -9.40 -17.26 1.77
C ALA A 132 -8.01 -17.03 1.16
N SER A 133 -7.92 -16.25 0.07
CA SER A 133 -6.67 -15.92 -0.62
C SER A 133 -5.82 -14.85 0.08
N GLY A 134 -6.27 -14.32 1.22
CA GLY A 134 -5.53 -13.37 2.03
C GLY A 134 -5.28 -12.02 1.34
N ILE A 135 -6.23 -11.55 0.51
CA ILE A 135 -6.09 -10.29 -0.23
C ILE A 135 -6.23 -9.10 0.72
N VAL A 136 -5.28 -8.18 0.65
CA VAL A 136 -5.27 -6.92 1.40
C VAL A 136 -5.06 -5.74 0.47
N GLY A 137 -5.30 -4.53 0.95
CA GLY A 137 -4.94 -3.32 0.22
C GLY A 137 -3.43 -3.26 -0.01
N LEU A 138 -2.98 -3.24 -1.26
CA LEU A 138 -1.56 -3.26 -1.64
C LEU A 138 -0.90 -1.87 -1.58
N GLY A 139 -1.37 -1.03 -0.69
CA GLY A 139 -0.81 0.28 -0.37
C GLY A 139 -1.27 0.74 1.00
N GLY A 140 -0.60 1.73 1.57
CA GLY A 140 -0.97 2.31 2.86
C GLY A 140 -0.99 1.29 4.01
N ALA A 141 -2.13 1.19 4.68
CA ALA A 141 -2.28 0.40 5.90
C ALA A 141 -2.47 -1.12 5.68
N THR A 142 -2.43 -1.63 4.45
CA THR A 142 -2.67 -3.06 4.16
C THR A 142 -3.96 -3.61 4.79
N PHE A 143 -5.04 -2.84 4.69
CA PHE A 143 -6.33 -3.22 5.27
C PHE A 143 -6.92 -4.43 4.54
N PRO A 144 -7.45 -5.45 5.25
CA PRO A 144 -8.03 -6.64 4.64
C PRO A 144 -9.17 -6.30 3.67
N THR A 145 -9.06 -6.77 2.41
CA THR A 145 -9.97 -6.37 1.33
C THR A 145 -11.38 -6.85 1.57
N GLN A 146 -11.58 -8.08 2.06
CA GLN A 146 -12.91 -8.62 2.35
C GLN A 146 -13.71 -7.73 3.32
N VAL A 147 -13.04 -7.11 4.30
CA VAL A 147 -13.73 -6.22 5.27
C VAL A 147 -14.27 -4.97 4.59
N LYS A 148 -13.54 -4.42 3.61
CA LYS A 148 -14.03 -3.27 2.82
C LYS A 148 -15.22 -3.62 1.91
N LEU A 149 -15.35 -4.90 1.54
CA LEU A 149 -16.42 -5.42 0.69
C LEU A 149 -17.69 -5.82 1.47
N MET A 150 -17.64 -5.75 2.80
CA MET A 150 -18.77 -6.00 3.71
C MET A 150 -19.19 -4.68 4.39
N PRO A 151 -19.98 -3.82 3.73
CA PRO A 151 -20.44 -2.57 4.33
C PRO A 151 -21.16 -2.80 5.65
N PRO A 152 -20.91 -1.99 6.70
CA PRO A 152 -21.66 -2.05 7.93
C PRO A 152 -23.17 -1.84 7.69
N PRO A 153 -24.06 -2.39 8.54
CA PRO A 153 -25.52 -2.16 8.44
C PRO A 153 -25.86 -0.68 8.27
N GLY A 154 -26.81 -0.38 7.39
CA GLY A 154 -27.22 0.99 7.07
C GLY A 154 -26.34 1.74 6.06
N ASN A 155 -25.21 1.17 5.64
CA ASN A 155 -24.35 1.73 4.59
C ASN A 155 -24.47 0.92 3.31
N LYS A 156 -24.48 1.60 2.17
CA LYS A 156 -24.54 0.99 0.83
C LYS A 156 -23.44 1.57 -0.06
N ALA A 157 -22.74 0.70 -0.78
CA ALA A 157 -21.83 1.14 -1.82
C ALA A 157 -22.64 1.69 -3.02
N GLU A 158 -22.18 2.79 -3.59
CA GLU A 158 -22.70 3.38 -4.82
C GLU A 158 -21.69 3.27 -5.96
N ILE A 159 -20.39 3.24 -5.61
CA ILE A 159 -19.30 3.25 -6.58
C ILE A 159 -18.06 2.54 -6.02
N VAL A 160 -17.36 1.85 -6.91
CA VAL A 160 -15.97 1.40 -6.65
C VAL A 160 -15.01 2.44 -7.22
N ILE A 161 -14.05 2.88 -6.42
CA ILE A 161 -12.98 3.79 -6.87
C ILE A 161 -11.65 3.02 -6.82
N ILE A 162 -10.99 2.93 -7.96
CA ILE A 162 -9.67 2.32 -8.06
C ILE A 162 -8.60 3.41 -8.02
N ASN A 163 -7.77 3.33 -7.01
CA ASN A 163 -6.62 4.19 -6.82
C ASN A 163 -5.45 3.69 -7.67
N ALA A 164 -5.28 4.31 -8.83
CA ALA A 164 -4.18 4.11 -9.75
C ALA A 164 -3.29 5.37 -9.87
N VAL A 165 -3.37 6.22 -8.86
CA VAL A 165 -2.73 7.55 -8.82
C VAL A 165 -1.20 7.44 -8.74
N GLU A 166 -0.67 6.62 -7.82
CA GLU A 166 0.76 6.46 -7.52
C GLU A 166 1.50 7.80 -7.36
N CYS A 167 0.96 8.66 -6.43
CA CYS A 167 1.47 10.01 -6.19
C CYS A 167 2.79 10.07 -5.40
N GLU A 168 3.24 8.99 -4.76
CA GLU A 168 4.54 8.94 -4.10
C GLU A 168 5.67 9.12 -5.12
N PRO A 169 6.60 10.07 -4.92
CA PRO A 169 7.76 10.17 -5.78
C PRO A 169 8.55 8.86 -5.85
N TYR A 170 9.26 8.68 -6.93
CA TYR A 170 10.10 7.52 -7.25
C TYR A 170 9.36 6.21 -7.57
N LEU A 171 8.17 5.94 -7.01
CA LEU A 171 7.47 4.68 -7.21
C LEU A 171 6.81 4.59 -8.60
N THR A 172 6.93 3.42 -9.25
CA THR A 172 6.39 3.14 -10.59
C THR A 172 5.77 1.75 -10.72
N SER A 173 5.64 1.01 -9.62
CA SER A 173 5.10 -0.37 -9.60
C SER A 173 3.67 -0.45 -10.13
N ASP A 174 2.80 0.51 -9.76
CA ASP A 174 1.42 0.54 -10.25
C ASP A 174 1.36 0.98 -11.71
N HIS A 175 2.22 1.93 -12.13
CA HIS A 175 2.32 2.37 -13.53
C HIS A 175 2.68 1.20 -14.45
N SER A 176 3.76 0.47 -14.14
CA SER A 176 4.15 -0.73 -14.92
C SER A 176 3.07 -1.80 -14.90
N LEU A 177 2.41 -2.02 -13.76
CA LEU A 177 1.33 -3.00 -13.65
C LEU A 177 0.14 -2.65 -14.53
N MET A 178 -0.25 -1.36 -14.62
CA MET A 178 -1.32 -0.90 -15.51
C MET A 178 -1.02 -1.16 -16.98
N LEU A 179 0.23 -1.00 -17.39
CA LEU A 179 0.65 -1.24 -18.77
C LEU A 179 0.72 -2.73 -19.12
N GLU A 180 1.20 -3.57 -18.21
CA GLU A 180 1.43 -4.98 -18.50
C GLU A 180 0.24 -5.90 -18.16
N LYS A 181 -0.62 -5.51 -17.22
CA LYS A 181 -1.75 -6.31 -16.69
C LYS A 181 -3.09 -5.56 -16.76
N GLY A 182 -3.24 -4.68 -17.74
CA GLY A 182 -4.42 -3.81 -17.87
C GLY A 182 -5.74 -4.57 -17.95
N GLU A 183 -5.85 -5.64 -18.76
CA GLU A 183 -7.07 -6.44 -18.86
C GLU A 183 -7.40 -7.18 -17.56
N GLN A 184 -6.40 -7.79 -16.92
CA GLN A 184 -6.59 -8.47 -15.64
C GLN A 184 -7.05 -7.49 -14.55
N ILE A 185 -6.52 -6.28 -14.54
CA ILE A 185 -6.99 -5.21 -13.63
C ILE A 185 -8.45 -4.90 -13.89
N LEU A 186 -8.87 -4.70 -15.15
CA LEU A 186 -10.26 -4.37 -15.48
C LEU A 186 -11.23 -5.51 -15.11
N VAL A 187 -10.83 -6.77 -15.31
CA VAL A 187 -11.62 -7.92 -14.80
C VAL A 187 -11.68 -7.90 -13.28
N GLY A 188 -10.57 -7.65 -12.58
CA GLY A 188 -10.56 -7.50 -11.12
C GLY A 188 -11.49 -6.38 -10.62
N VAL A 189 -11.59 -5.28 -11.38
CA VAL A 189 -12.55 -4.19 -11.10
C VAL A 189 -13.99 -4.66 -11.26
N THR A 190 -14.33 -5.41 -12.32
CA THR A 190 -15.69 -5.96 -12.49
C THR A 190 -16.06 -6.93 -11.37
N ILE A 191 -15.11 -7.74 -10.91
CA ILE A 191 -15.29 -8.63 -9.76
C ILE A 191 -15.56 -7.82 -8.47
N LEU A 192 -14.81 -6.76 -8.23
CA LEU A 192 -15.03 -5.85 -7.09
C LEU A 192 -16.41 -5.16 -7.17
N MET A 193 -16.82 -4.70 -8.35
CA MET A 193 -18.17 -4.15 -8.57
C MET A 193 -19.25 -5.17 -8.22
N LYS A 194 -19.11 -6.41 -8.69
CA LYS A 194 -20.03 -7.51 -8.40
C LYS A 194 -20.07 -7.83 -6.90
N ALA A 195 -18.91 -7.84 -6.23
CA ALA A 195 -18.83 -8.13 -4.80
C ALA A 195 -19.64 -7.16 -3.93
N VAL A 196 -19.73 -5.87 -4.31
CA VAL A 196 -20.47 -4.84 -3.57
C VAL A 196 -21.77 -4.41 -4.25
N ASN A 197 -22.23 -5.14 -5.28
CA ASN A 197 -23.46 -4.89 -6.04
C ASN A 197 -23.59 -3.45 -6.59
N VAL A 198 -22.55 -2.95 -7.25
CA VAL A 198 -22.57 -1.65 -7.92
C VAL A 198 -22.33 -1.81 -9.42
N ASN A 199 -22.84 -0.85 -10.20
CA ASN A 199 -22.72 -0.86 -11.66
C ASN A 199 -21.74 0.21 -12.16
N LYS A 200 -21.04 0.89 -11.26
CA LYS A 200 -20.10 1.95 -11.62
C LYS A 200 -18.77 1.80 -10.88
N ALA A 201 -17.68 1.92 -11.65
CA ALA A 201 -16.35 2.09 -11.10
C ALA A 201 -15.62 3.24 -11.81
N VAL A 202 -14.69 3.88 -11.08
CA VAL A 202 -13.80 4.91 -11.62
C VAL A 202 -12.37 4.54 -11.27
N ILE A 203 -11.49 4.49 -12.26
CA ILE A 203 -10.04 4.33 -12.08
C ILE A 203 -9.41 5.73 -12.19
N GLY A 204 -8.95 6.27 -11.04
CA GLY A 204 -8.28 7.56 -10.98
C GLY A 204 -6.80 7.42 -11.23
N ILE A 205 -6.27 8.12 -12.25
CA ILE A 205 -4.86 8.08 -12.67
C ILE A 205 -4.35 9.50 -12.79
N GLU A 206 -3.17 9.81 -12.23
CA GLU A 206 -2.55 11.12 -12.45
C GLU A 206 -2.11 11.31 -13.91
N ASN A 207 -2.29 12.51 -14.45
CA ASN A 207 -2.05 12.85 -15.85
C ASN A 207 -0.57 12.86 -16.27
N ASN A 208 0.35 12.57 -15.35
CA ASN A 208 1.76 12.29 -15.65
C ASN A 208 2.00 10.85 -16.17
N LYS A 209 0.94 10.05 -16.36
CA LYS A 209 0.97 8.69 -16.92
C LYS A 209 0.08 8.60 -18.16
N PRO A 210 0.36 9.41 -19.22
CA PRO A 210 -0.50 9.49 -20.41
C PRO A 210 -0.60 8.15 -21.14
N ASP A 211 0.46 7.35 -21.13
CA ASP A 211 0.53 6.01 -21.72
C ASP A 211 -0.43 5.03 -21.02
N ALA A 212 -0.41 4.98 -19.68
CA ALA A 212 -1.32 4.13 -18.91
C ALA A 212 -2.78 4.59 -19.04
N ILE A 213 -3.05 5.90 -19.08
CA ILE A 213 -4.38 6.46 -19.31
C ILE A 213 -4.90 6.01 -20.68
N ALA A 214 -4.14 6.23 -21.75
CA ALA A 214 -4.54 5.84 -23.11
C ALA A 214 -4.72 4.32 -23.24
N HIS A 215 -3.82 3.54 -22.65
CA HIS A 215 -3.89 2.08 -22.66
C HIS A 215 -5.17 1.58 -21.97
N LEU A 216 -5.44 2.01 -20.74
CA LEU A 216 -6.61 1.57 -20.00
C LEU A 216 -7.91 2.11 -20.60
N GLN A 217 -7.93 3.33 -21.15
CA GLN A 217 -9.11 3.85 -21.88
C GLN A 217 -9.46 2.98 -23.08
N LYS A 218 -8.46 2.56 -23.86
CA LYS A 218 -8.67 1.65 -25.00
C LYS A 218 -9.27 0.30 -24.57
N LEU A 219 -8.78 -0.27 -23.47
CA LEU A 219 -9.26 -1.56 -22.95
C LEU A 219 -10.65 -1.44 -22.31
N ALA A 220 -10.90 -0.35 -21.58
CA ALA A 220 -12.12 -0.14 -20.81
C ALA A 220 -13.40 -0.05 -21.65
N VAL A 221 -13.28 0.20 -22.96
CA VAL A 221 -14.42 0.18 -23.90
C VAL A 221 -15.18 -1.15 -23.84
N ASN A 222 -14.47 -2.24 -23.53
CA ASN A 222 -15.04 -3.59 -23.43
C ASN A 222 -15.61 -3.92 -22.04
N TYR A 223 -15.55 -2.98 -21.08
CA TYR A 223 -15.94 -3.20 -19.68
C TYR A 223 -16.98 -2.18 -19.23
N LYS A 224 -18.26 -2.59 -19.26
CA LYS A 224 -19.37 -1.70 -18.94
C LYS A 224 -19.29 -1.14 -17.52
N GLY A 225 -19.50 0.16 -17.40
CA GLY A 225 -19.54 0.86 -16.10
C GLY A 225 -18.20 1.25 -15.52
N ILE A 226 -17.08 0.99 -16.21
CA ILE A 226 -15.73 1.42 -15.79
C ILE A 226 -15.33 2.70 -16.54
N GLU A 227 -15.00 3.75 -15.79
CA GLU A 227 -14.52 5.03 -16.31
C GLU A 227 -13.05 5.21 -15.94
N ILE A 228 -12.21 5.60 -16.89
CA ILE A 228 -10.82 6.02 -16.64
C ILE A 228 -10.80 7.54 -16.50
N MET A 229 -10.44 8.02 -15.31
CA MET A 229 -10.48 9.44 -14.97
C MET A 229 -9.06 10.01 -14.79
N PRO A 230 -8.57 10.83 -15.74
CA PRO A 230 -7.34 11.58 -15.56
C PRO A 230 -7.49 12.60 -14.43
N LEU A 231 -6.54 12.59 -13.48
CA LEU A 231 -6.47 13.49 -12.33
C LEU A 231 -5.25 14.41 -12.44
N LYS A 232 -5.35 15.60 -11.85
CA LYS A 232 -4.21 16.52 -11.76
C LYS A 232 -3.11 15.92 -10.86
N VAL A 233 -1.86 16.01 -11.28
CA VAL A 233 -0.71 15.70 -10.42
C VAL A 233 -0.70 16.66 -9.23
N GLN A 234 -0.93 16.13 -8.04
CA GLN A 234 -0.92 16.89 -6.79
C GLN A 234 -0.81 15.93 -5.61
N TYR A 235 0.27 15.98 -4.85
CA TYR A 235 0.46 15.11 -3.69
C TYR A 235 -0.32 15.63 -2.47
N PRO A 236 -1.07 14.79 -1.73
CA PRO A 236 -1.25 13.35 -1.84
C PRO A 236 -2.58 12.95 -2.54
N GLN A 237 -2.67 13.09 -3.85
CA GLN A 237 -3.85 12.73 -4.65
C GLN A 237 -4.34 11.29 -4.42
N GLY A 238 -3.39 10.36 -4.12
CA GLY A 238 -3.69 8.96 -3.79
C GLY A 238 -4.15 8.72 -2.36
N GLY A 239 -4.26 9.75 -1.52
CA GLY A 239 -4.92 9.62 -0.22
C GLY A 239 -6.39 9.22 -0.40
N GLU A 240 -6.88 8.23 0.37
CA GLU A 240 -8.22 7.67 0.17
C GLU A 240 -9.32 8.74 0.19
N LYS A 241 -9.30 9.64 1.19
CA LYS A 241 -10.27 10.74 1.32
C LYS A 241 -10.10 11.80 0.20
N GLN A 242 -8.85 12.09 -0.18
CA GLN A 242 -8.51 13.02 -1.26
C GLN A 242 -8.99 12.49 -2.62
N LEU A 243 -8.79 11.20 -2.87
CA LEU A 243 -9.26 10.56 -4.09
C LEU A 243 -10.79 10.55 -4.19
N ILE A 244 -11.49 10.25 -3.10
CA ILE A 244 -12.96 10.33 -3.05
C ILE A 244 -13.43 11.75 -3.39
N ASP A 245 -12.84 12.79 -2.78
CA ASP A 245 -13.17 14.18 -3.08
C ASP A 245 -12.88 14.55 -4.55
N ALA A 246 -11.76 14.10 -5.10
CA ALA A 246 -11.41 14.35 -6.49
C ALA A 246 -12.40 13.69 -7.48
N VAL A 247 -12.80 12.44 -7.21
CA VAL A 247 -13.61 11.63 -8.13
C VAL A 247 -15.10 11.96 -8.04
N ILE A 248 -15.68 11.95 -6.83
CA ILE A 248 -17.14 12.07 -6.65
C ILE A 248 -17.57 13.36 -5.95
N ARG A 249 -16.63 14.26 -5.58
CA ARG A 249 -16.92 15.54 -4.92
C ARG A 249 -17.65 15.42 -3.58
N ARG A 250 -17.46 14.28 -2.90
CA ARG A 250 -17.97 14.04 -1.54
C ARG A 250 -16.82 14.02 -0.55
N GLN A 251 -17.07 14.48 0.66
CA GLN A 251 -16.09 14.44 1.75
C GLN A 251 -16.45 13.36 2.77
N VAL A 252 -15.44 12.62 3.19
CA VAL A 252 -15.56 11.67 4.30
C VAL A 252 -15.32 12.42 5.61
N LYS A 253 -16.32 12.46 6.49
CA LYS A 253 -16.25 13.14 7.78
C LYS A 253 -15.11 12.59 8.66
N SER A 254 -14.71 13.37 9.67
CA SER A 254 -13.77 12.91 10.71
C SER A 254 -14.28 11.62 11.36
N GLY A 255 -13.38 10.64 11.56
CA GLY A 255 -13.72 9.33 12.13
C GLY A 255 -14.61 8.42 11.27
N ALA A 256 -15.18 8.91 10.15
CA ALA A 256 -16.03 8.11 9.28
C ALA A 256 -15.23 7.27 8.28
N LEU A 257 -15.84 6.19 7.80
CA LEU A 257 -15.27 5.32 6.76
C LEU A 257 -15.65 5.82 5.35
N PRO A 258 -14.88 5.50 4.31
CA PRO A 258 -15.17 5.80 2.90
C PRO A 258 -16.59 5.44 2.45
N ILE A 259 -17.11 4.34 2.97
CA ILE A 259 -18.47 3.86 2.65
C ILE A 259 -19.57 4.87 3.07
N SER A 260 -19.31 5.75 4.05
CA SER A 260 -20.25 6.81 4.42
C SER A 260 -20.43 7.86 3.32
N ALA A 261 -19.50 7.92 2.37
CA ALA A 261 -19.60 8.71 1.15
C ALA A 261 -20.08 7.87 -0.05
N GLY A 262 -20.55 6.64 0.16
CA GLY A 262 -20.97 5.71 -0.88
C GLY A 262 -19.83 5.06 -1.67
N ALA A 263 -18.58 5.22 -1.24
CA ALA A 263 -17.42 4.75 -2.00
C ALA A 263 -16.74 3.55 -1.34
N VAL A 264 -16.38 2.56 -2.16
CA VAL A 264 -15.41 1.51 -1.81
C VAL A 264 -14.13 1.77 -2.60
N VAL A 265 -13.04 2.05 -1.89
CA VAL A 265 -11.75 2.39 -2.52
C VAL A 265 -10.81 1.20 -2.44
N GLN A 266 -10.27 0.79 -3.60
CA GLN A 266 -9.24 -0.24 -3.70
C GLN A 266 -8.07 0.27 -4.54
N LYS A 267 -6.88 -0.26 -4.33
CA LYS A 267 -5.71 0.08 -5.14
C LYS A 267 -5.68 -0.76 -6.43
N VAL A 268 -5.05 -0.24 -7.48
CA VAL A 268 -4.93 -0.94 -8.77
C VAL A 268 -4.26 -2.31 -8.60
N GLY A 269 -3.17 -2.40 -7.82
CA GLY A 269 -2.55 -3.68 -7.50
C GLY A 269 -3.46 -4.65 -6.75
N THR A 270 -4.38 -4.13 -5.90
CA THR A 270 -5.39 -4.96 -5.23
C THR A 270 -6.43 -5.49 -6.21
N ALA A 271 -6.85 -4.69 -7.20
CA ALA A 271 -7.76 -5.17 -8.25
C ALA A 271 -7.12 -6.31 -9.05
N TYR A 272 -5.83 -6.18 -9.39
CA TYR A 272 -5.08 -7.27 -10.01
C TYR A 272 -5.03 -8.53 -9.13
N ALA A 273 -4.70 -8.39 -7.85
CA ALA A 273 -4.66 -9.52 -6.91
C ALA A 273 -6.05 -10.18 -6.70
N VAL A 274 -7.13 -9.40 -6.78
CA VAL A 274 -8.51 -9.94 -6.78
C VAL A 274 -8.78 -10.77 -8.03
N TYR A 275 -8.33 -10.32 -9.21
CA TYR A 275 -8.39 -11.14 -10.42
C TYR A 275 -7.66 -12.47 -10.23
N GLU A 276 -6.41 -12.44 -9.77
CA GLU A 276 -5.62 -13.65 -9.54
C GLU A 276 -6.28 -14.60 -8.54
N ALA A 277 -6.81 -14.06 -7.43
CA ALA A 277 -7.49 -14.85 -6.41
C ALA A 277 -8.77 -15.51 -6.92
N VAL A 278 -9.61 -14.76 -7.61
CA VAL A 278 -10.95 -15.22 -8.01
C VAL A 278 -10.91 -16.06 -9.27
N GLN A 279 -10.14 -15.66 -10.27
CA GLN A 279 -10.11 -16.32 -11.58
C GLN A 279 -9.00 -17.37 -11.71
N LYS A 280 -7.90 -17.20 -10.98
CA LYS A 280 -6.73 -18.08 -11.07
C LYS A 280 -6.50 -18.91 -9.81
N ASN A 281 -7.34 -18.78 -8.80
CA ASN A 281 -7.20 -19.46 -7.51
C ASN A 281 -5.84 -19.19 -6.83
N LYS A 282 -5.20 -18.08 -7.19
CA LYS A 282 -3.84 -17.71 -6.76
C LYS A 282 -3.89 -16.77 -5.56
N PRO A 283 -3.48 -17.23 -4.37
CA PRO A 283 -3.39 -16.40 -3.17
C PRO A 283 -2.38 -15.26 -3.32
N LEU A 284 -2.47 -14.27 -2.44
CA LEU A 284 -1.54 -13.14 -2.41
C LEU A 284 -0.23 -13.53 -1.71
N PHE A 285 0.74 -13.98 -2.49
CA PHE A 285 2.08 -14.35 -2.02
C PHE A 285 3.22 -13.67 -2.80
N GLU A 286 2.90 -12.88 -3.80
CA GLU A 286 3.88 -12.06 -4.53
C GLU A 286 3.29 -10.71 -4.90
N ARG A 287 4.14 -9.77 -5.25
CA ARG A 287 3.74 -8.43 -5.68
C ARG A 287 4.84 -7.71 -6.45
N VAL A 288 4.46 -6.69 -7.21
CA VAL A 288 5.43 -5.78 -7.85
C VAL A 288 5.95 -4.78 -6.81
N VAL A 289 7.28 -4.63 -6.76
CA VAL A 289 8.01 -3.71 -5.88
C VAL A 289 8.99 -2.90 -6.70
N THR A 290 8.94 -1.57 -6.56
CA THR A 290 9.93 -0.67 -7.16
C THR A 290 11.20 -0.64 -6.32
N ILE A 291 12.38 -0.82 -6.92
CA ILE A 291 13.65 -0.43 -6.32
C ILE A 291 14.23 0.77 -7.08
N THR A 292 14.66 1.81 -6.37
CA THR A 292 14.99 3.08 -7.00
C THR A 292 15.87 3.95 -6.08
N GLY A 293 16.39 5.01 -6.65
CA GLY A 293 17.25 5.99 -6.01
C GLY A 293 18.19 6.61 -7.04
N LYS A 294 18.65 7.83 -6.82
CA LYS A 294 19.50 8.53 -7.80
C LYS A 294 20.85 7.86 -8.06
N ALA A 295 21.37 7.15 -7.06
CA ALA A 295 22.63 6.40 -7.15
C ALA A 295 22.43 4.91 -7.45
N VAL A 296 21.19 4.43 -7.57
CA VAL A 296 20.91 3.03 -7.92
C VAL A 296 21.32 2.78 -9.37
N ALA A 297 22.15 1.77 -9.61
CA ALA A 297 22.66 1.48 -10.94
C ALA A 297 21.54 1.10 -11.94
N ASN A 298 20.60 0.26 -11.49
CA ASN A 298 19.50 -0.25 -12.33
C ASN A 298 18.15 -0.10 -11.61
N PRO A 299 17.57 1.13 -11.49
CA PRO A 299 16.21 1.30 -10.96
C PRO A 299 15.23 0.40 -11.72
N SER A 300 14.40 -0.38 -11.02
CA SER A 300 13.59 -1.46 -11.64
C SER A 300 12.29 -1.70 -10.90
N ASN A 301 11.36 -2.39 -11.56
CA ASN A 301 10.15 -2.94 -10.94
C ASN A 301 10.27 -4.47 -10.97
N PHE A 302 10.38 -5.08 -9.80
CA PHE A 302 10.49 -6.52 -9.67
C PHE A 302 9.17 -7.16 -9.23
N LEU A 303 8.79 -8.30 -9.82
CA LEU A 303 7.81 -9.21 -9.25
C LEU A 303 8.53 -10.03 -8.17
N VAL A 304 8.16 -9.83 -6.93
CA VAL A 304 8.87 -10.35 -5.76
C VAL A 304 7.98 -11.29 -4.95
N ARG A 305 8.51 -12.47 -4.64
CA ARG A 305 7.92 -13.41 -3.68
C ARG A 305 7.97 -12.81 -2.27
N MET A 306 6.85 -12.81 -1.55
CA MET A 306 6.79 -12.30 -0.18
C MET A 306 7.75 -13.08 0.72
N GLY A 307 8.36 -12.37 1.67
CA GLY A 307 9.40 -12.94 2.52
C GLY A 307 10.82 -12.83 1.97
N THR A 308 10.99 -12.42 0.72
CA THR A 308 12.32 -12.13 0.15
C THR A 308 12.96 -10.95 0.88
N PRO A 309 14.19 -11.04 1.40
CA PRO A 309 14.90 -9.92 2.00
C PRO A 309 15.09 -8.77 1.00
N ILE A 310 15.03 -7.53 1.49
CA ILE A 310 15.25 -6.33 0.65
C ILE A 310 16.66 -6.30 0.07
N SER A 311 17.64 -6.91 0.75
CA SER A 311 19.01 -7.06 0.23
C SER A 311 19.06 -7.74 -1.15
N CYS A 312 18.19 -8.73 -1.40
CA CYS A 312 18.10 -9.40 -2.71
C CYS A 312 17.63 -8.45 -3.83
N LEU A 313 16.72 -7.51 -3.52
CA LEU A 313 16.28 -6.50 -4.48
C LEU A 313 17.41 -5.51 -4.77
N ILE A 314 18.16 -5.12 -3.73
CA ILE A 314 19.30 -4.20 -3.84
C ILE A 314 20.39 -4.83 -4.71
N GLU A 315 20.73 -6.10 -4.48
CA GLU A 315 21.70 -6.85 -5.29
C GLU A 315 21.28 -6.93 -6.76
N ALA A 316 20.02 -7.29 -7.03
CA ALA A 316 19.48 -7.37 -8.38
C ALA A 316 19.44 -6.01 -9.11
N ALA A 317 19.39 -4.92 -8.38
CA ALA A 317 19.44 -3.55 -8.91
C ALA A 317 20.88 -3.02 -9.11
N GLY A 318 21.90 -3.85 -8.89
CA GLY A 318 23.32 -3.51 -9.08
C GLY A 318 24.10 -3.25 -7.80
N GLY A 319 23.56 -3.68 -6.65
CA GLY A 319 24.20 -3.56 -5.34
C GLY A 319 23.84 -2.29 -4.59
N LEU A 320 24.28 -2.23 -3.34
CA LEU A 320 24.09 -1.07 -2.48
C LEU A 320 25.13 0.02 -2.86
N PRO A 321 24.69 1.23 -3.32
CA PRO A 321 25.62 2.31 -3.63
C PRO A 321 26.45 2.71 -2.39
N GLU A 322 27.75 2.94 -2.58
CA GLU A 322 28.69 3.31 -1.48
C GLU A 322 28.25 4.56 -0.70
N ASN A 323 27.64 5.51 -1.40
CA ASN A 323 27.14 6.76 -0.82
C ASN A 323 25.71 6.66 -0.28
N THR A 324 25.20 5.46 -0.02
CA THR A 324 23.85 5.29 0.55
C THR A 324 23.80 5.79 1.99
N GLY A 325 22.96 6.77 2.24
CA GLY A 325 22.74 7.32 3.58
C GLY A 325 21.48 6.76 4.28
N LYS A 326 20.46 6.32 3.50
CA LYS A 326 19.23 5.69 4.05
C LYS A 326 18.61 4.72 3.05
N ILE A 327 18.08 3.64 3.61
CA ILE A 327 17.16 2.72 2.91
C ILE A 327 15.75 3.03 3.39
N ILE A 328 14.83 3.37 2.48
CA ILE A 328 13.44 3.68 2.80
C ILE A 328 12.55 2.56 2.25
N GLY A 329 11.75 1.92 3.09
CA GLY A 329 10.66 1.06 2.67
C GLY A 329 9.45 1.89 2.27
N GLY A 330 9.17 1.98 0.97
CA GLY A 330 8.16 2.86 0.37
C GLY A 330 8.77 4.06 -0.38
N GLY A 331 7.98 5.12 -0.56
CA GLY A 331 8.45 6.38 -1.14
C GLY A 331 8.95 7.38 -0.09
N PRO A 332 9.51 8.53 -0.51
CA PRO A 332 10.17 9.47 0.41
C PRO A 332 9.20 10.21 1.34
N MET A 333 7.91 10.28 1.00
CA MET A 333 6.94 11.10 1.74
C MET A 333 6.29 10.33 2.89
N MET A 334 5.87 9.08 2.67
CA MET A 334 5.17 8.24 3.65
C MET A 334 5.97 7.02 4.09
N GLY A 335 7.03 6.66 3.38
CA GLY A 335 7.87 5.51 3.68
C GLY A 335 8.58 5.63 5.03
N LYS A 336 9.15 4.52 5.47
CA LYS A 336 9.90 4.43 6.74
C LYS A 336 11.35 4.08 6.46
N ALA A 337 12.28 4.75 7.16
CA ALA A 337 13.69 4.36 7.15
C ALA A 337 13.83 2.97 7.79
N LEU A 338 14.48 2.06 7.09
CA LEU A 338 14.75 0.70 7.53
C LEU A 338 16.09 0.67 8.28
N ILE A 339 16.13 -0.12 9.33
CA ILE A 339 17.37 -0.32 10.12
C ILE A 339 18.26 -1.42 9.54
N SER A 340 17.74 -2.22 8.62
CA SER A 340 18.44 -3.34 7.98
C SER A 340 17.84 -3.63 6.60
N ALA A 341 18.67 -4.04 5.67
CA ALA A 341 18.24 -4.58 4.37
C ALA A 341 17.70 -6.03 4.46
N GLU A 342 17.85 -6.68 5.62
CA GLU A 342 17.31 -8.04 5.86
C GLU A 342 15.82 -8.05 6.21
N VAL A 343 15.18 -6.88 6.25
CA VAL A 343 13.72 -6.78 6.39
C VAL A 343 13.05 -7.44 5.18
N PRO A 344 12.10 -8.38 5.40
CA PRO A 344 11.45 -9.08 4.30
C PRO A 344 10.41 -8.21 3.57
N VAL A 345 10.26 -8.44 2.28
CA VAL A 345 9.15 -7.91 1.49
C VAL A 345 7.84 -8.51 2.01
N CYS A 346 6.88 -7.65 2.30
CA CYS A 346 5.55 -7.99 2.81
C CYS A 346 4.46 -7.53 1.83
N LYS A 347 3.20 -7.90 2.12
CA LYS A 347 2.02 -7.46 1.33
C LYS A 347 1.96 -5.93 1.13
N GLY A 348 2.43 -5.14 2.10
CA GLY A 348 2.46 -3.68 2.06
C GLY A 348 3.66 -3.05 1.35
N SER A 349 4.68 -3.80 1.00
CA SER A 349 5.94 -3.26 0.46
C SER A 349 5.76 -2.80 -0.99
N SER A 350 5.61 -1.49 -1.24
CA SER A 350 5.41 -0.92 -2.57
C SER A 350 6.70 -0.53 -3.28
N GLY A 351 7.77 -0.27 -2.52
CA GLY A 351 9.06 0.09 -3.06
C GLY A 351 10.16 0.13 -2.01
N VAL A 352 11.38 0.20 -2.50
CA VAL A 352 12.61 0.41 -1.75
C VAL A 352 13.34 1.58 -2.39
N LEU A 353 13.56 2.65 -1.62
CA LEU A 353 14.24 3.86 -2.07
C LEU A 353 15.59 3.97 -1.35
N LEU A 354 16.67 4.01 -2.13
CA LEU A 354 18.02 4.25 -1.64
C LEU A 354 18.35 5.74 -1.78
N LEU A 355 18.39 6.46 -0.67
CA LEU A 355 18.80 7.86 -0.63
C LEU A 355 20.30 7.96 -0.46
N THR A 356 20.93 8.88 -1.17
CA THR A 356 22.35 9.21 -0.96
C THR A 356 22.58 9.83 0.41
N THR A 357 23.83 9.86 0.87
CA THR A 357 24.21 10.52 2.12
C THR A 357 23.74 11.97 2.13
N GLU A 358 23.94 12.71 1.02
CA GLU A 358 23.52 14.09 0.89
C GLU A 358 22.00 14.28 1.03
N GLU A 359 21.21 13.40 0.38
CA GLU A 359 19.73 13.44 0.46
C GLU A 359 19.21 13.05 1.85
N SER A 360 20.02 12.33 2.63
CA SER A 360 19.64 11.78 3.94
C SER A 360 19.84 12.75 5.08
N VAL A 361 20.69 13.75 4.91
CA VAL A 361 21.03 14.72 5.97
C VAL A 361 19.83 15.60 6.27
N ARG A 362 19.42 15.60 7.55
CA ARG A 362 18.39 16.54 8.02
C ARG A 362 19.00 17.93 8.17
N LYS A 363 18.34 18.92 7.58
CA LYS A 363 18.74 20.32 7.76
C LYS A 363 18.54 20.76 9.22
N PRO A 364 19.33 21.72 9.73
CA PRO A 364 19.18 22.26 11.07
C PRO A 364 17.75 22.77 11.33
N ILE A 365 17.20 22.44 12.49
CA ILE A 365 15.91 22.92 12.94
C ILE A 365 16.07 24.38 13.37
N ARG A 366 15.15 25.24 12.90
CA ARG A 366 15.06 26.67 13.27
C ARG A 366 13.74 26.96 13.95
N ASP A 367 13.64 28.12 14.59
CA ASP A 367 12.42 28.58 15.19
C ASP A 367 11.29 28.77 14.17
N CYS A 368 10.07 28.52 14.59
CA CYS A 368 8.91 28.68 13.74
C CYS A 368 8.64 30.16 13.43
N ILE A 369 8.72 30.55 12.18
CA ILE A 369 8.46 31.93 11.72
C ILE A 369 6.97 32.26 11.55
N ARG A 370 6.05 31.35 11.94
CA ARG A 370 4.59 31.48 11.87
C ARG A 370 4.04 31.78 10.46
N CYS A 371 4.68 31.30 9.41
CA CYS A 371 4.28 31.55 8.02
C CYS A 371 3.04 30.80 7.55
N ALA A 372 2.47 29.91 8.34
CA ALA A 372 1.30 29.07 8.08
C ALA A 372 1.37 28.16 6.84
N LYS A 373 2.51 28.04 6.14
CA LYS A 373 2.65 27.14 4.97
C LYS A 373 2.21 25.71 5.26
N CYS A 374 2.57 25.18 6.44
CA CYS A 374 2.18 23.82 6.85
C CYS A 374 0.65 23.64 6.98
N VAL A 375 -0.09 24.68 7.38
CA VAL A 375 -1.56 24.69 7.44
C VAL A 375 -2.13 24.71 6.02
N GLY A 376 -1.63 25.61 5.17
CA GLY A 376 -2.12 25.77 3.80
C GLY A 376 -1.97 24.51 2.94
N VAL A 377 -0.94 23.68 3.17
CA VAL A 377 -0.72 22.42 2.40
C VAL A 377 -1.37 21.20 3.03
N CYS A 378 -1.94 21.30 4.23
CA CYS A 378 -2.53 20.13 4.89
C CYS A 378 -3.80 19.67 4.16
N PRO A 379 -3.83 18.45 3.57
CA PRO A 379 -4.98 17.96 2.82
C PRO A 379 -6.17 17.57 3.72
N MET A 380 -5.98 17.63 5.04
CA MET A 380 -7.01 17.36 6.04
C MET A 380 -7.47 18.63 6.76
N GLY A 381 -6.95 19.83 6.39
CA GLY A 381 -7.28 21.10 7.00
C GLY A 381 -6.84 21.23 8.46
N LEU A 382 -5.84 20.46 8.88
CA LEU A 382 -5.32 20.49 10.26
C LEU A 382 -4.34 21.65 10.45
N ASN A 383 -4.03 21.94 11.72
CA ASN A 383 -2.95 22.85 12.09
C ASN A 383 -1.71 22.06 12.57
N PRO A 384 -0.77 21.72 11.67
CA PRO A 384 0.38 20.88 12.03
C PRO A 384 1.29 21.47 13.10
N THR A 385 1.46 22.79 13.14
CA THR A 385 2.27 23.45 14.17
C THR A 385 1.64 23.32 15.55
N LEU A 386 0.32 23.52 15.66
CA LEU A 386 -0.40 23.34 16.91
C LEU A 386 -0.32 21.88 17.40
N LEU A 387 -0.52 20.92 16.48
CA LEU A 387 -0.45 19.50 16.81
C LEU A 387 0.95 19.06 17.23
N MET A 388 2.00 19.59 16.57
CA MET A 388 3.38 19.35 16.97
C MET A 388 3.64 19.89 18.37
N ASN A 389 3.26 21.14 18.66
CA ASN A 389 3.47 21.75 19.98
C ASN A 389 2.66 21.00 21.05
N ALA A 390 1.40 20.66 20.80
CA ALA A 390 0.59 19.89 21.72
C ALA A 390 1.26 18.54 22.07
N THR A 391 1.88 17.90 21.10
CA THR A 391 2.64 16.64 21.32
C THR A 391 3.93 16.88 22.12
N GLU A 392 4.70 17.91 21.77
CA GLU A 392 5.96 18.26 22.40
C GLU A 392 5.74 18.57 23.90
N PHE A 393 4.67 19.26 24.23
CA PHE A 393 4.27 19.57 25.62
C PHE A 393 3.33 18.50 26.23
N GLN A 394 3.16 17.35 25.61
CA GLN A 394 2.33 16.23 26.08
C GLN A 394 0.87 16.62 26.41
N ASN A 395 0.35 17.65 25.77
CA ASN A 395 -1.04 18.07 25.91
C ASN A 395 -1.94 17.26 24.98
N TRP A 396 -2.24 16.00 25.40
CA TRP A 396 -2.98 15.04 24.61
C TRP A 396 -4.44 15.45 24.37
N GLU A 397 -5.04 16.15 25.33
CA GLU A 397 -6.40 16.67 25.20
C GLU A 397 -6.49 17.73 24.11
N LEU A 398 -5.54 18.68 24.07
CA LEU A 398 -5.46 19.67 23.00
C LEU A 398 -5.22 19.01 21.64
N ALA A 399 -4.36 17.99 21.58
CA ALA A 399 -4.10 17.26 20.35
C ALA A 399 -5.34 16.52 19.84
N GLU A 400 -6.10 15.85 20.73
CA GLU A 400 -7.35 15.17 20.42
C GLU A 400 -8.42 16.16 19.93
N LYS A 401 -8.63 17.26 20.67
CA LYS A 401 -9.59 18.32 20.33
C LYS A 401 -9.31 18.97 18.98
N ASN A 402 -8.05 18.97 18.54
CA ASN A 402 -7.63 19.46 17.22
C ASN A 402 -7.46 18.35 16.18
N TYR A 403 -8.14 17.21 16.37
CA TYR A 403 -8.28 16.14 15.39
C TYR A 403 -6.96 15.51 14.94
N ILE A 404 -5.98 15.33 15.85
CA ILE A 404 -4.68 14.71 15.49
C ILE A 404 -4.86 13.32 14.84
N THR A 405 -5.93 12.60 15.20
CA THR A 405 -6.26 11.28 14.64
C THR A 405 -6.64 11.31 13.17
N ASP A 406 -7.08 12.47 12.64
CA ASP A 406 -7.38 12.64 11.22
C ASP A 406 -6.15 12.88 10.35
N CYS A 407 -4.97 13.08 10.95
CA CYS A 407 -3.72 13.18 10.19
C CYS A 407 -3.47 11.90 9.39
N ILE A 408 -3.35 12.01 8.07
CA ILE A 408 -3.04 10.88 7.17
C ILE A 408 -1.54 10.62 7.02
N GLU A 409 -0.71 11.34 7.76
CA GLU A 409 0.74 11.19 7.83
C GLU A 409 1.45 11.36 6.48
N CYS A 410 0.91 12.18 5.59
CA CYS A 410 1.41 12.39 4.23
C CYS A 410 2.74 13.16 4.14
N GLY A 411 3.19 13.82 5.20
CA GLY A 411 4.47 14.56 5.19
C GLY A 411 4.45 15.94 4.53
N SER A 412 3.36 16.37 3.87
CA SER A 412 3.28 17.65 3.16
C SER A 412 3.68 18.85 4.04
N CYS A 413 3.29 18.84 5.32
CA CYS A 413 3.63 19.90 6.28
C CYS A 413 5.14 19.99 6.56
N SER A 414 5.82 18.86 6.76
CA SER A 414 7.27 18.80 6.98
C SER A 414 8.03 19.21 5.72
N TYR A 415 7.58 18.71 4.54
CA TYR A 415 8.19 19.03 3.25
C TYR A 415 8.22 20.54 2.97
N THR A 416 7.15 21.27 3.27
CA THR A 416 7.03 22.69 2.97
C THR A 416 7.60 23.63 4.04
N CYS A 417 8.03 23.10 5.20
CA CYS A 417 8.43 23.92 6.34
C CYS A 417 9.81 24.59 6.10
N PRO A 418 9.90 25.93 5.99
CA PRO A 418 11.18 26.60 5.77
C PRO A 418 12.10 26.58 6.99
N ALA A 419 11.54 26.31 8.17
CA ALA A 419 12.30 26.19 9.43
C ALA A 419 12.70 24.74 9.77
N ASN A 420 12.46 23.79 8.86
CA ASN A 420 12.80 22.36 9.02
C ASN A 420 12.23 21.73 10.32
N ARG A 421 11.06 22.21 10.80
CA ARG A 421 10.44 21.67 12.02
C ARG A 421 10.04 20.21 11.81
N PRO A 422 10.25 19.30 12.78
CA PRO A 422 9.92 17.88 12.68
C PRO A 422 8.41 17.64 12.88
N LEU A 423 7.58 18.32 12.07
CA LEU A 423 6.12 18.34 12.23
C LEU A 423 5.53 16.93 12.20
N LEU A 424 5.84 16.17 11.16
CA LEU A 424 5.29 14.83 10.99
C LEU A 424 5.78 13.86 12.07
N ASP A 425 7.06 13.94 12.45
CA ASP A 425 7.64 13.06 13.47
C ASP A 425 6.89 13.21 14.79
N GLN A 426 6.67 14.45 15.24
CA GLN A 426 5.93 14.75 16.46
C GLN A 426 4.44 14.38 16.34
N ILE A 427 3.81 14.69 15.21
CA ILE A 427 2.39 14.34 15.01
C ILE A 427 2.17 12.82 15.03
N ARG A 428 3.08 12.01 14.46
CA ARG A 428 3.02 10.54 14.55
C ARG A 428 3.07 10.05 15.99
N LEU A 429 3.97 10.59 16.80
CA LEU A 429 4.09 10.25 18.22
C LEU A 429 2.81 10.61 18.98
N GLY A 430 2.32 11.85 18.81
CA GLY A 430 1.11 12.33 19.48
C GLY A 430 -0.14 11.56 19.06
N LYS A 431 -0.29 11.28 17.77
CA LYS A 431 -1.39 10.46 17.25
C LYS A 431 -1.40 9.07 17.86
N GLY A 432 -0.23 8.41 17.96
CA GLY A 432 -0.12 7.10 18.61
C GLY A 432 -0.57 7.12 20.07
N LYS A 433 -0.16 8.14 20.83
CA LYS A 433 -0.55 8.31 22.23
C LYS A 433 -2.05 8.59 22.38
N VAL A 434 -2.58 9.54 21.62
CA VAL A 434 -4.03 9.89 21.65
C VAL A 434 -4.90 8.70 21.26
N MET A 435 -4.51 7.93 20.23
CA MET A 435 -5.22 6.70 19.85
C MET A 435 -5.21 5.65 20.98
N GLY A 436 -4.10 5.53 21.72
CA GLY A 436 -4.01 4.68 22.90
C GLY A 436 -4.99 5.11 23.99
N ILE A 437 -5.05 6.41 24.31
CA ILE A 437 -5.97 6.99 25.28
C ILE A 437 -7.44 6.76 24.88
N ILE A 438 -7.77 6.99 23.59
CA ILE A 438 -9.14 6.77 23.10
C ILE A 438 -9.56 5.29 23.22
N ARG A 439 -8.64 4.35 22.99
CA ARG A 439 -8.91 2.92 23.14
C ARG A 439 -9.16 2.54 24.60
N SER A 440 -8.33 3.04 25.54
CA SER A 440 -8.50 2.75 26.96
C SER A 440 -9.80 3.31 27.57
N ARG A 441 -10.40 4.34 26.98
CA ARG A 441 -11.72 4.86 27.39
C ARG A 441 -12.89 4.00 26.90
N LYS A 442 -12.66 3.09 25.94
CA LYS A 442 -13.68 2.21 25.34
C LYS A 442 -13.61 0.76 25.85
N SER A 443 -12.53 0.41 26.52
CA SER A 443 -12.35 -0.84 27.24
C SER A 443 -12.88 -0.73 28.69
#